data_72d7021f5704850fafd4b3859216dd35
#
_entry.id   72d7021f5704850fafd4b3859216dd35
#
_cell.length_a   1.000
_cell.length_b   1.000
_cell.length_c   1.000
_cell.angle_alpha   90.00
_cell.angle_beta   90.00
_cell.angle_gamma   90.00
#
_symmetry.space_group_name_H-M   'P 1'
#
loop_
_entity.id
_entity.type
_entity.pdbx_description
1 polymer ?
#
loop_
_entity_poly.entity_id
_entity_poly.type
_entity_poly.pdbx_seq_one_letter_code
_entity_poly.pdbx_strand_id
1 'polypeptide(L)' 'MGAIDKHGYRFEPEFSVISQKGAIHVYKNGDFVEEITFSFNGKFPVVDKIEQLVDEYCHKKGI' A
#
# COMPACT_ATOMS: atom_id res chain seq x y z
N MET A 1 -1.01 -10.71 2.02
CA MET A 1 -1.66 -9.89 0.99
C MET A 1 -0.84 -9.88 -0.26
N GLY A 2 -1.54 -9.93 -1.39
CA GLY A 2 -0.86 -9.87 -2.68
C GLY A 2 -0.55 -8.44 -3.09
N ALA A 3 0.29 -8.31 -4.10
CA ALA A 3 0.58 -7.02 -4.69
C ALA A 3 -0.59 -6.54 -5.54
N ILE A 4 -0.72 -5.23 -5.67
CA ILE A 4 -1.73 -4.59 -6.51
C ILE A 4 -1.00 -3.89 -7.64
N ASP A 5 -1.35 -4.21 -8.88
CA ASP A 5 -0.80 -3.52 -10.06
C ASP A 5 -1.86 -2.57 -10.59
N LYS A 6 -1.51 -1.29 -10.73
CA LYS A 6 -2.46 -0.28 -11.14
C LYS A 6 -1.74 0.88 -11.83
N HIS A 7 -2.18 1.22 -13.02
CA HIS A 7 -1.64 2.36 -13.78
C HIS A 7 -0.13 2.29 -13.99
N GLY A 8 0.41 1.08 -14.14
CA GLY A 8 1.85 0.89 -14.36
C GLY A 8 2.68 0.91 -13.09
N TYR A 9 2.04 1.04 -11.94
CA TYR A 9 2.70 0.99 -10.64
C TYR A 9 2.34 -0.32 -9.94
N ARG A 10 3.26 -0.79 -9.09
CA ARG A 10 3.03 -1.96 -8.26
C ARG A 10 3.05 -1.56 -6.80
N PHE A 11 2.03 -1.98 -6.06
CA PHE A 11 1.87 -1.65 -4.65
C PHE A 11 1.96 -2.94 -3.85
N GLU A 12 2.95 -3.04 -2.97
CA GLU A 12 3.19 -4.24 -2.16
C GLU A 12 2.94 -3.95 -0.69
N PRO A 13 1.76 -4.33 -0.16
CA PRO A 13 1.45 -4.10 1.25
C PRO A 13 2.18 -5.09 2.15
N GLU A 14 2.65 -4.59 3.29
CA GLU A 14 3.22 -5.37 4.36
C GLU A 14 2.64 -4.90 5.68
N PHE A 15 2.61 -5.74 6.69
CA PHE A 15 2.12 -5.32 8.00
C PHE A 15 2.73 -6.16 9.11
N SER A 16 2.74 -5.60 10.32
CA SER A 16 3.16 -6.28 11.53
C SER A 16 2.03 -6.23 12.55
N VAL A 17 1.57 -7.39 12.97
CA VAL A 17 0.52 -7.51 14.00
C VAL A 17 1.06 -7.04 15.35
N ILE A 18 2.32 -7.27 15.62
CA ILE A 18 2.93 -6.88 16.90
C ILE A 18 2.92 -5.36 17.06
N SER A 19 3.32 -4.62 16.04
CA SER A 19 3.35 -3.16 16.10
C SER A 19 2.03 -2.51 15.66
N GLN A 20 1.10 -3.29 15.08
CA GLN A 20 -0.18 -2.80 14.55
C GLN A 20 0.03 -1.72 13.50
N LYS A 21 1.10 -1.88 12.72
CA LYS A 21 1.46 -0.94 11.66
C LYS A 21 1.78 -1.68 10.38
N GLY A 22 1.61 -0.99 9.27
CA GLY A 22 1.94 -1.54 7.97
C GLY A 22 2.52 -0.49 7.05
N ALA A 23 2.93 -0.94 5.88
CA ALA A 23 3.48 -0.08 4.85
C ALA A 23 3.11 -0.64 3.49
N ILE A 24 2.93 0.25 2.53
CA ILE A 24 2.73 -0.13 1.13
C ILE A 24 3.96 0.37 0.39
N HIS A 25 4.74 -0.55 -0.17
CA HIS A 25 5.90 -0.20 -0.98
C HIS A 25 5.47 -0.01 -2.41
N VAL A 26 5.78 1.13 -3.00
CA VAL A 26 5.36 1.51 -4.35
C VAL A 26 6.54 1.36 -5.29
N TYR A 27 6.33 0.64 -6.39
CA TYR A 27 7.34 0.42 -7.42
C TYR A 27 6.82 0.86 -8.77
N LYS A 28 7.74 1.33 -9.62
CA LYS A 28 7.43 1.64 -11.00
C LYS A 28 8.56 1.08 -11.86
N ASN A 29 8.23 0.24 -12.85
CA ASN A 29 9.20 -0.42 -13.72
C ASN A 29 10.27 -1.16 -12.91
N GLY A 30 9.88 -1.75 -11.77
CA GLY A 30 10.78 -2.50 -10.90
C GLY A 30 11.59 -1.65 -9.93
N ASP A 31 11.51 -0.33 -10.04
CA ASP A 31 12.26 0.57 -9.16
C ASP A 31 11.39 1.03 -8.00
N PHE A 32 11.96 1.05 -6.80
CA PHE A 32 11.29 1.56 -5.62
C PHE A 32 11.08 3.06 -5.75
N VAL A 33 9.84 3.50 -5.53
CA VAL A 33 9.47 4.91 -5.66
C VAL A 33 9.19 5.55 -4.30
N GLU A 34 8.36 4.89 -3.50
CA GLU A 34 7.85 5.52 -2.30
C GLU A 34 7.27 4.47 -1.35
N GLU A 35 7.21 4.82 -0.06
CA GLU A 35 6.57 3.99 0.95
C GLU A 35 5.40 4.76 1.57
N ILE A 36 4.24 4.10 1.66
CA ILE A 36 3.06 4.66 2.31
C ILE A 36 2.86 3.90 3.61
N THR A 37 2.96 4.57 4.75
CA THR A 37 2.78 3.93 6.04
C THR A 37 1.35 4.08 6.54
N PHE A 38 0.88 3.11 7.31
CA PHE A 38 -0.46 3.14 7.89
C PHE A 38 -0.48 2.35 9.20
N SER A 39 -1.53 2.51 9.98
CA SER A 39 -1.75 1.71 11.18
C SER A 39 -3.10 1.00 11.08
N PHE A 40 -3.26 -0.08 11.84
CA PHE A 40 -4.49 -0.86 11.84
C PHE A 40 -4.69 -1.49 13.21
N ASN A 41 -5.87 -2.07 13.42
CA ASN A 41 -6.22 -2.78 14.66
C ASN A 41 -6.61 -4.20 14.32
N GLY A 42 -6.18 -5.16 15.14
CA GLY A 42 -6.55 -6.56 14.99
C GLY A 42 -5.50 -7.39 14.27
N LYS A 43 -5.93 -8.49 13.69
CA LYS A 43 -5.01 -9.47 13.07
C LYS A 43 -4.60 -9.11 11.66
N PHE A 44 -5.42 -8.33 10.97
CA PHE A 44 -5.19 -7.98 9.57
C PHE A 44 -5.64 -6.56 9.31
N PRO A 45 -4.94 -5.81 8.45
CA PRO A 45 -5.46 -4.55 7.95
C PRO A 45 -6.72 -4.80 7.14
N VAL A 46 -7.67 -3.86 7.19
CA VAL A 46 -8.87 -3.95 6.37
C VAL A 46 -8.46 -3.73 4.91
N VAL A 47 -8.89 -4.66 4.03
CA VAL A 47 -8.54 -4.60 2.59
C VAL A 47 -8.99 -3.28 1.97
N ASP A 48 -10.20 -2.81 2.31
CA ASP A 48 -10.72 -1.55 1.80
C ASP A 48 -9.83 -0.36 2.16
N LYS A 49 -9.21 -0.40 3.33
CA LYS A 49 -8.29 0.66 3.76
C LYS A 49 -7.05 0.70 2.87
N ILE A 50 -6.50 -0.47 2.53
CA ILE A 50 -5.33 -0.56 1.65
C ILE A 50 -5.69 -0.08 0.24
N GLU A 51 -6.84 -0.51 -0.29
CA GLU A 51 -7.31 -0.05 -1.59
C GLU A 51 -7.53 1.46 -1.62
N GLN A 52 -8.08 2.02 -0.54
CA GLN A 52 -8.27 3.45 -0.41
C GLN A 52 -6.94 4.19 -0.47
N LEU A 53 -5.93 3.70 0.24
CA LEU A 53 -4.60 4.33 0.24
C LEU A 53 -3.96 4.29 -1.14
N VAL A 54 -4.12 3.19 -1.86
CA VAL A 54 -3.63 3.06 -3.23
C VAL A 54 -4.34 4.07 -4.14
N ASP A 55 -5.66 4.15 -4.04
CA ASP A 55 -6.46 5.08 -4.87
C ASP A 55 -6.09 6.53 -4.58
N GLU A 56 -5.92 6.87 -3.31
CA GLU A 56 -5.51 8.23 -2.93
C GLU A 56 -4.13 8.58 -3.49
N TYR A 57 -3.21 7.62 -3.45
CA TYR A 57 -1.88 7.83 -4.01
C TYR A 57 -1.96 8.08 -5.51
N CYS A 58 -2.71 7.25 -6.23
CA CYS A 58 -2.89 7.41 -7.67
C CYS A 58 -3.50 8.76 -8.01
N HIS A 59 -4.54 9.15 -7.27
CA HIS A 59 -5.20 10.43 -7.47
C HIS A 59 -4.25 11.61 -7.23
N LYS A 60 -3.49 11.55 -6.14
CA LYS A 60 -2.54 12.60 -5.76
C LYS A 60 -1.43 12.76 -6.79
N LYS A 61 -0.99 11.66 -7.38
CA LYS A 61 0.08 11.68 -8.40
C LYS A 61 -0.45 11.92 -9.82
N GLY A 62 -1.76 11.92 -10.00
CA GLY A 62 -2.35 12.12 -11.32
C GLY A 62 -2.23 10.93 -12.25
N ILE A 63 -2.24 9.73 -11.69
CA ILE A 63 -2.07 8.49 -12.46
C ILE A 63 -3.29 7.59 -12.37
#